data_047c5d6452cdd529635c9aa49975777c
#
_entry.id   047c5d6452cdd529635c9aa49975777c
#
_cell.length_a   1.000
_cell.length_b   1.000
_cell.length_c   1.000
_cell.angle_alpha   90.00
_cell.angle_beta   90.00
_cell.angle_gamma   90.00
#
_symmetry.space_group_name_H-M   'P 1'
#
loop_
_entity.id
_entity.type
_entity.pdbx_description
1 polymer ?
#
loop_
_entity_poly.entity_id
_entity_poly.type
_entity_poly.pdbx_seq_one_letter_code
_entity_poly.pdbx_strand_id
1 'polypeptide(L)'
;CVPGSIPGGTTKRPYTLVRFFYFSVYMFKKLYKNKEFLRFSIFFVWLINISGFFGVLSDQNDFFLSTSPIAILITFILLVLNYDFKQRGFITALISIITIGFLVEFLGVNYDLFFGSYEYGNNLGYKIGGVPIIMSINWVVLIFLTGSFTEKLIPNSLTLKVLFAALLMVFLDIFLEICAPKLDYWKFNEEIVPMSNYNSWFIISAICLYIYFKLIKDKEY
;
A
#
# COMPACT_ATOMS: atom_id res chain seq x y z
N CYS A 1 34.01 -53.02 -31.34
CA CYS A 1 33.79 -51.57 -31.09
C CYS A 1 32.28 -51.31 -31.00
N VAL A 2 31.79 -51.02 -29.79
CA VAL A 2 30.40 -50.64 -29.54
C VAL A 2 30.40 -49.15 -29.28
N PRO A 3 29.59 -48.30 -29.95
CA PRO A 3 29.51 -46.89 -29.67
C PRO A 3 28.74 -46.66 -28.37
N GLY A 4 29.28 -45.79 -27.51
CA GLY A 4 28.72 -45.45 -26.20
C GLY A 4 27.42 -44.70 -26.30
N SER A 5 26.54 -45.04 -25.39
CA SER A 5 25.25 -44.38 -25.12
C SER A 5 25.48 -43.01 -24.52
N ILE A 6 24.92 -41.97 -25.18
CA ILE A 6 24.85 -40.61 -24.66
C ILE A 6 23.78 -40.59 -23.57
N PRO A 7 24.04 -40.10 -22.35
CA PRO A 7 22.98 -39.94 -21.34
C PRO A 7 22.06 -38.80 -21.75
N GLY A 8 20.79 -39.13 -21.98
CA GLY A 8 19.76 -38.14 -22.22
C GLY A 8 19.53 -37.25 -21.03
N GLY A 9 20.04 -36.04 -21.13
CA GLY A 9 19.75 -34.97 -20.17
C GLY A 9 18.28 -34.56 -20.30
N THR A 10 17.47 -34.93 -19.32
CA THR A 10 16.06 -34.50 -19.19
C THR A 10 16.04 -33.00 -18.81
N THR A 11 15.97 -32.13 -19.81
CA THR A 11 15.60 -30.72 -19.61
C THR A 11 14.12 -30.58 -19.26
N LYS A 12 13.78 -30.93 -18.02
CA LYS A 12 12.45 -30.63 -17.46
C LYS A 12 12.51 -29.23 -16.84
N ARG A 13 12.46 -28.16 -17.62
CA ARG A 13 12.24 -26.81 -17.02
C ARG A 13 11.94 -25.65 -17.99
N PRO A 14 10.85 -25.59 -18.70
CA PRO A 14 10.10 -24.34 -18.72
C PRO A 14 8.63 -24.46 -18.35
N TYR A 15 8.06 -25.67 -18.42
CA TYR A 15 6.61 -25.89 -18.29
C TYR A 15 6.08 -25.69 -16.85
N THR A 16 6.90 -25.89 -15.82
CA THR A 16 6.48 -25.76 -14.42
C THR A 16 6.23 -24.31 -14.03
N LEU A 17 7.11 -23.39 -14.42
CA LEU A 17 6.95 -21.94 -14.15
C LEU A 17 5.77 -21.35 -14.93
N VAL A 18 5.62 -21.73 -16.20
CA VAL A 18 4.49 -21.31 -17.03
C VAL A 18 3.17 -21.84 -16.46
N ARG A 19 3.14 -23.10 -16.04
CA ARG A 19 1.94 -23.71 -15.43
C ARG A 19 1.60 -23.09 -14.06
N PHE A 20 2.60 -22.78 -13.26
CA PHE A 20 2.43 -22.05 -12.00
C PHE A 20 1.91 -20.63 -12.25
N PHE A 21 2.45 -19.93 -13.25
CA PHE A 21 1.99 -18.60 -13.64
C PHE A 21 0.53 -18.63 -14.13
N TYR A 22 0.16 -19.57 -15.01
CA TYR A 22 -1.24 -19.74 -15.45
C TYR A 22 -2.17 -20.13 -14.32
N PHE A 23 -1.74 -20.98 -13.39
CA PHE A 23 -2.53 -21.37 -12.23
C PHE A 23 -2.74 -20.17 -11.28
N SER A 24 -1.71 -19.40 -11.01
CA SER A 24 -1.83 -18.18 -10.16
C SER A 24 -2.74 -17.15 -10.82
N VAL A 25 -2.57 -16.86 -12.11
CA VAL A 25 -3.47 -15.94 -12.86
C VAL A 25 -4.92 -16.41 -12.85
N TYR A 26 -5.15 -17.73 -13.00
CA TYR A 26 -6.50 -18.31 -12.93
C TYR A 26 -7.10 -18.19 -11.53
N MET A 27 -6.32 -18.47 -10.48
CA MET A 27 -6.74 -18.38 -9.09
C MET A 27 -7.08 -16.93 -8.72
N PHE A 28 -6.25 -15.96 -9.11
CA PHE A 28 -6.51 -14.52 -8.91
C PHE A 28 -7.80 -14.06 -9.61
N LYS A 29 -8.06 -14.52 -10.83
CA LYS A 29 -9.30 -14.23 -11.54
C LYS A 29 -10.54 -14.78 -10.84
N LYS A 30 -10.41 -15.92 -10.15
CA LYS A 30 -11.50 -16.53 -9.39
C LYS A 30 -11.79 -15.80 -8.07
N LEU A 31 -10.76 -15.18 -7.46
CA LEU A 31 -10.90 -14.39 -6.22
C LEU A 31 -11.53 -13.01 -6.50
N TYR A 32 -11.06 -12.33 -7.54
CA TYR A 32 -11.63 -11.09 -8.02
C TYR A 32 -13.10 -11.25 -8.36
N LYS A 33 -14.10 -10.79 -8.10
CA LYS A 33 -15.56 -11.03 -8.30
C LYS A 33 -16.18 -12.07 -7.35
N ASN A 34 -15.41 -12.64 -6.44
CA ASN A 34 -15.99 -13.52 -5.43
C ASN A 34 -16.49 -12.67 -4.24
N LYS A 35 -17.81 -12.49 -4.14
CA LYS A 35 -18.44 -11.72 -3.06
C LYS A 35 -18.10 -12.27 -1.66
N GLU A 36 -17.97 -13.57 -1.52
CA GLU A 36 -17.61 -14.18 -0.24
C GLU A 36 -16.15 -13.88 0.14
N PHE A 37 -15.23 -13.88 -0.86
CA PHE A 37 -13.86 -13.48 -0.63
C PHE A 37 -13.75 -12.00 -0.26
N LEU A 38 -14.52 -11.13 -0.91
CA LEU A 38 -14.58 -9.71 -0.55
C LEU A 38 -15.07 -9.50 0.91
N ARG A 39 -16.15 -10.20 1.30
CA ARG A 39 -16.66 -10.16 2.68
C ARG A 39 -15.64 -10.65 3.68
N PHE A 40 -14.97 -11.77 3.37
CA PHE A 40 -13.87 -12.29 4.17
C PHE A 40 -12.74 -11.26 4.31
N SER A 41 -12.32 -10.64 3.20
CA SER A 41 -11.25 -9.63 3.21
C SER A 41 -11.61 -8.43 4.09
N ILE A 42 -12.85 -7.93 3.96
CA ILE A 42 -13.35 -6.81 4.79
C ILE A 42 -13.35 -7.21 6.27
N PHE A 43 -13.91 -8.37 6.59
CA PHE A 43 -13.94 -8.87 7.97
C PHE A 43 -12.53 -9.01 8.54
N PHE A 44 -11.60 -9.55 7.77
CA PHE A 44 -10.23 -9.81 8.24
C PHE A 44 -9.45 -8.51 8.44
N VAL A 45 -9.61 -7.52 7.56
CA VAL A 45 -9.02 -6.19 7.73
C VAL A 45 -9.57 -5.52 9.01
N TRP A 46 -10.88 -5.58 9.24
CA TRP A 46 -11.48 -5.07 10.47
C TRP A 46 -10.96 -5.80 11.71
N LEU A 47 -10.87 -7.12 11.66
CA LEU A 47 -10.34 -7.92 12.76
C LEU A 47 -8.91 -7.52 13.14
N ILE A 48 -8.01 -7.38 12.15
CA ILE A 48 -6.62 -6.97 12.37
C ILE A 48 -6.57 -5.58 12.99
N ASN A 49 -7.31 -4.60 12.43
CA ASN A 49 -7.27 -3.22 12.92
C ASN A 49 -7.85 -3.08 14.33
N ILE A 50 -8.99 -3.74 14.61
CA ILE A 50 -9.60 -3.74 15.95
C ILE A 50 -8.68 -4.43 16.96
N SER A 51 -8.11 -5.59 16.60
CA SER A 51 -7.15 -6.29 17.46
C SER A 51 -5.89 -5.47 17.71
N GLY A 52 -5.37 -4.80 16.66
CA GLY A 52 -4.24 -3.88 16.78
C GLY A 52 -4.54 -2.71 17.71
N PHE A 53 -5.72 -2.09 17.58
CA PHE A 53 -6.14 -0.99 18.45
C PHE A 53 -6.16 -1.39 19.93
N PHE A 54 -6.83 -2.49 20.27
CA PHE A 54 -6.86 -2.96 21.66
C PHE A 54 -5.52 -3.51 22.11
N GLY A 55 -4.75 -4.13 21.22
CA GLY A 55 -3.42 -4.66 21.51
C GLY A 55 -2.42 -3.56 21.90
N VAL A 56 -2.42 -2.45 21.18
CA VAL A 56 -1.57 -1.27 21.49
C VAL A 56 -1.94 -0.63 22.83
N LEU A 57 -3.19 -0.77 23.28
CA LEU A 57 -3.66 -0.28 24.58
C LEU A 57 -3.45 -1.28 25.72
N SER A 58 -2.96 -2.48 25.43
CA SER A 58 -2.71 -3.54 26.42
C SER A 58 -1.27 -3.55 26.90
N ASP A 59 -0.97 -4.40 27.92
CA ASP A 59 0.38 -4.63 28.40
C ASP A 59 1.32 -5.29 27.37
N GLN A 60 0.77 -5.73 26.22
CA GLN A 60 1.50 -6.34 25.11
C GLN A 60 1.71 -5.37 23.93
N ASN A 61 1.69 -4.07 24.19
CA ASN A 61 1.81 -3.02 23.17
C ASN A 61 3.01 -3.22 22.23
N ASP A 62 4.18 -3.58 22.74
CA ASP A 62 5.41 -3.78 21.95
C ASP A 62 5.23 -4.85 20.85
N PHE A 63 4.53 -5.94 21.17
CA PHE A 63 4.22 -6.98 20.19
C PHE A 63 3.31 -6.42 19.07
N PHE A 64 2.25 -5.71 19.42
CA PHE A 64 1.32 -5.17 18.44
C PHE A 64 1.96 -4.06 17.59
N LEU A 65 2.78 -3.21 18.19
CA LEU A 65 3.52 -2.18 17.47
C LEU A 65 4.51 -2.79 16.48
N SER A 66 5.30 -3.77 16.89
CA SER A 66 6.26 -4.45 16.01
C SER A 66 5.61 -5.24 14.86
N THR A 67 4.32 -5.61 14.99
CA THR A 67 3.56 -6.30 13.94
C THR A 67 2.82 -5.35 12.99
N SER A 68 2.89 -4.04 13.19
CA SER A 68 2.24 -3.04 12.32
C SER A 68 2.62 -3.16 10.84
N PRO A 69 3.88 -3.41 10.45
CA PRO A 69 4.24 -3.63 9.05
C PRO A 69 3.51 -4.83 8.43
N ILE A 70 3.32 -5.88 9.22
CA ILE A 70 2.61 -7.10 8.78
C ILE A 70 1.13 -6.79 8.56
N ALA A 71 0.51 -6.01 9.45
CA ALA A 71 -0.89 -5.60 9.31
C ALA A 71 -1.12 -4.75 8.02
N ILE A 72 -0.22 -3.81 7.72
CA ILE A 72 -0.25 -3.02 6.49
C ILE A 72 -0.06 -3.94 5.27
N LEU A 73 0.91 -4.86 5.31
CA LEU A 73 1.18 -5.78 4.22
C LEU A 73 -0.01 -6.72 3.94
N ILE A 74 -0.65 -7.25 4.95
CA ILE A 74 -1.85 -8.08 4.81
C ILE A 74 -2.99 -7.26 4.20
N THR A 75 -3.22 -6.04 4.68
CA THR A 75 -4.24 -5.14 4.13
C THR A 75 -3.98 -4.87 2.65
N PHE A 76 -2.73 -4.60 2.27
CA PHE A 76 -2.33 -4.42 0.88
C PHE A 76 -2.57 -5.67 0.03
N ILE A 77 -2.17 -6.85 0.52
CA ILE A 77 -2.39 -8.13 -0.20
C ILE A 77 -3.88 -8.35 -0.44
N LEU A 78 -4.71 -8.19 0.59
CA LEU A 78 -6.16 -8.35 0.48
C LEU A 78 -6.78 -7.32 -0.48
N LEU A 79 -6.31 -6.07 -0.44
CA LEU A 79 -6.73 -5.03 -1.37
C LEU A 79 -6.40 -5.45 -2.81
N VAL A 80 -5.15 -5.82 -3.08
CA VAL A 80 -4.68 -6.22 -4.40
C VAL A 80 -5.43 -7.45 -4.94
N LEU A 81 -5.69 -8.45 -4.10
CA LEU A 81 -6.43 -9.67 -4.48
C LEU A 81 -7.91 -9.39 -4.85
N ASN A 82 -8.47 -8.30 -4.38
CA ASN A 82 -9.83 -7.86 -4.73
C ASN A 82 -9.89 -6.95 -5.97
N TYR A 83 -8.75 -6.67 -6.64
CA TYR A 83 -8.70 -5.93 -7.89
C TYR A 83 -8.49 -6.84 -9.12
N ASP A 84 -8.92 -6.37 -10.29
CA ASP A 84 -8.67 -7.08 -11.56
C ASP A 84 -7.27 -6.80 -12.09
N PHE A 85 -6.37 -7.76 -11.93
CA PHE A 85 -5.00 -7.69 -12.47
C PHE A 85 -4.92 -7.57 -14.00
N LYS A 86 -5.99 -7.90 -14.73
CA LYS A 86 -6.05 -7.76 -16.19
C LYS A 86 -6.37 -6.35 -16.64
N GLN A 87 -6.84 -5.52 -15.74
CA GLN A 87 -7.05 -4.12 -16.04
C GLN A 87 -5.70 -3.45 -16.34
N ARG A 88 -5.51 -3.00 -17.56
CA ARG A 88 -4.21 -2.50 -18.07
C ARG A 88 -3.60 -1.39 -17.21
N GLY A 89 -4.43 -0.57 -16.58
CA GLY A 89 -3.98 0.54 -15.74
C GLY A 89 -3.61 0.15 -14.31
N PHE A 90 -4.08 -1.00 -13.80
CA PHE A 90 -3.92 -1.38 -12.39
C PHE A 90 -2.45 -1.52 -11.99
N ILE A 91 -1.68 -2.33 -12.70
CA ILE A 91 -0.26 -2.55 -12.42
C ILE A 91 0.54 -1.26 -12.56
N THR A 92 0.22 -0.45 -13.59
CA THR A 92 0.88 0.85 -13.81
C THR A 92 0.59 1.80 -12.65
N ALA A 93 -0.67 1.92 -12.21
CA ALA A 93 -1.03 2.73 -11.05
C ALA A 93 -0.30 2.26 -9.78
N LEU A 94 -0.30 0.95 -9.53
CA LEU A 94 0.34 0.34 -8.38
C LEU A 94 1.84 0.70 -8.32
N ILE A 95 2.58 0.42 -9.41
CA ILE A 95 4.02 0.68 -9.49
C ILE A 95 4.29 2.19 -9.37
N SER A 96 3.51 3.03 -10.06
CA SER A 96 3.70 4.49 -10.00
C SER A 96 3.52 5.02 -8.57
N ILE A 97 2.48 4.60 -7.87
CA ILE A 97 2.20 5.06 -6.50
C ILE A 97 3.25 4.55 -5.52
N ILE A 98 3.69 3.28 -5.62
CA ILE A 98 4.79 2.74 -4.81
C ILE A 98 6.06 3.56 -5.02
N THR A 99 6.40 3.83 -6.29
CA THR A 99 7.62 4.57 -6.63
C THR A 99 7.56 6.01 -6.13
N ILE A 100 6.46 6.72 -6.37
CA ILE A 100 6.26 8.09 -5.88
C ILE A 100 6.32 8.11 -4.36
N GLY A 101 5.56 7.23 -3.68
CA GLY A 101 5.53 7.13 -2.23
C GLY A 101 6.93 6.89 -1.65
N PHE A 102 7.71 5.96 -2.21
CA PHE A 102 9.09 5.75 -1.75
C PHE A 102 9.99 6.96 -1.98
N LEU A 103 9.93 7.55 -3.17
CA LEU A 103 10.82 8.66 -3.52
C LEU A 103 10.56 9.90 -2.67
N VAL A 104 9.30 10.25 -2.43
CA VAL A 104 8.97 11.44 -1.61
C VAL A 104 9.37 11.25 -0.15
N GLU A 105 9.20 10.04 0.40
CA GLU A 105 9.66 9.70 1.74
C GLU A 105 11.20 9.72 1.83
N PHE A 106 11.87 9.14 0.83
CA PHE A 106 13.33 9.13 0.77
C PHE A 106 13.91 10.56 0.70
N LEU A 107 13.32 11.42 -0.13
CA LEU A 107 13.73 12.81 -0.24
C LEU A 107 13.38 13.61 1.02
N GLY A 108 12.25 13.29 1.66
CA GLY A 108 11.85 13.88 2.95
C GLY A 108 12.86 13.59 4.05
N VAL A 109 13.14 12.30 4.29
CA VAL A 109 14.04 11.87 5.39
C VAL A 109 15.50 12.29 5.18
N ASN A 110 16.00 12.26 3.94
CA ASN A 110 17.43 12.49 3.69
C ASN A 110 17.79 13.93 3.32
N TYR A 111 16.82 14.74 2.91
CA TYR A 111 17.06 16.10 2.41
C TYR A 111 16.08 17.12 2.98
N ASP A 112 15.25 16.76 3.96
CA ASP A 112 14.21 17.61 4.57
C ASP A 112 13.24 18.24 3.55
N LEU A 113 13.07 17.58 2.38
CA LEU A 113 12.19 18.06 1.34
C LEU A 113 10.73 17.65 1.63
N PHE A 114 9.79 18.44 1.18
CA PHE A 114 8.36 18.21 1.26
C PHE A 114 7.77 18.31 2.67
N PHE A 115 8.03 17.32 3.54
CA PHE A 115 7.32 17.17 4.81
C PHE A 115 7.93 18.00 5.96
N GLY A 116 9.18 18.45 5.83
CA GLY A 116 10.00 19.01 6.89
C GLY A 116 10.99 17.98 7.44
N SER A 117 11.70 18.32 8.50
CA SER A 117 12.72 17.45 9.08
C SER A 117 12.11 16.45 10.06
N TYR A 118 12.15 15.17 9.74
CA TYR A 118 11.60 14.07 10.56
C TYR A 118 12.42 12.78 10.37
N GLU A 119 12.24 11.87 11.31
CA GLU A 119 12.85 10.56 11.27
C GLU A 119 11.86 9.44 11.58
N TYR A 120 12.07 8.27 11.01
CA TYR A 120 11.28 7.08 11.31
C TYR A 120 11.80 6.33 12.53
N GLY A 121 10.88 5.93 13.42
CA GLY A 121 11.11 5.01 14.53
C GLY A 121 11.29 3.56 14.08
N ASN A 122 11.26 2.62 15.02
CA ASN A 122 11.61 1.21 14.77
C ASN A 122 10.43 0.31 14.43
N ASN A 123 9.20 0.72 14.76
CA ASN A 123 8.02 -0.14 14.67
C ASN A 123 7.44 -0.32 13.25
N LEU A 124 8.02 0.37 12.23
CA LEU A 124 7.62 0.20 10.82
C LEU A 124 8.52 -0.76 10.03
N GLY A 125 9.42 -1.48 10.72
CA GLY A 125 10.21 -2.55 10.14
C GLY A 125 11.43 -2.10 9.34
N TYR A 126 11.81 -2.88 8.33
CA TYR A 126 13.06 -2.70 7.60
C TYR A 126 13.10 -1.40 6.78
N LYS A 127 14.21 -0.65 6.91
CA LYS A 127 14.43 0.65 6.27
C LYS A 127 15.47 0.60 5.17
N ILE A 128 15.24 1.35 4.08
CA ILE A 128 16.22 1.67 3.04
C ILE A 128 16.43 3.18 3.04
N GLY A 129 17.67 3.63 3.26
CA GLY A 129 17.97 5.05 3.35
C GLY A 129 17.15 5.80 4.41
N GLY A 130 16.93 5.17 5.58
CA GLY A 130 16.14 5.74 6.66
C GLY A 130 14.62 5.57 6.52
N VAL A 131 14.11 5.15 5.36
CA VAL A 131 12.68 5.00 5.06
C VAL A 131 12.23 3.55 5.18
N PRO A 132 11.21 3.21 5.98
CA PRO A 132 10.63 1.88 6.03
C PRO A 132 9.96 1.53 4.69
N ILE A 133 10.31 0.36 4.12
CA ILE A 133 9.73 -0.08 2.82
C ILE A 133 8.20 -0.13 2.88
N ILE A 134 7.66 -0.48 4.04
CA ILE A 134 6.22 -0.61 4.23
C ILE A 134 5.47 0.71 3.98
N MET A 135 6.12 1.87 4.12
CA MET A 135 5.49 3.17 3.88
C MET A 135 5.09 3.35 2.42
N SER A 136 5.90 2.88 1.47
CA SER A 136 5.54 2.90 0.05
C SER A 136 4.27 2.06 -0.24
N ILE A 137 4.13 0.95 0.46
CA ILE A 137 2.96 0.08 0.40
C ILE A 137 1.75 0.76 1.06
N ASN A 138 1.97 1.44 2.19
CA ASN A 138 0.92 2.19 2.88
C ASN A 138 0.35 3.31 2.00
N TRP A 139 1.19 4.03 1.24
CA TRP A 139 0.73 5.00 0.25
C TRP A 139 -0.27 4.39 -0.73
N VAL A 140 0.00 3.19 -1.25
CA VAL A 140 -0.96 2.49 -2.12
C VAL A 140 -2.26 2.20 -1.40
N VAL A 141 -2.19 1.62 -0.20
CA VAL A 141 -3.40 1.30 0.60
C VAL A 141 -4.27 2.53 0.79
N LEU A 142 -3.68 3.64 1.23
CA LEU A 142 -4.40 4.88 1.49
C LEU A 142 -4.99 5.51 0.22
N ILE A 143 -4.23 5.59 -0.87
CA ILE A 143 -4.69 6.12 -2.17
C ILE A 143 -5.85 5.28 -2.73
N PHE A 144 -5.75 3.95 -2.66
CA PHE A 144 -6.80 3.08 -3.16
C PHE A 144 -8.07 3.13 -2.30
N LEU A 145 -7.93 3.23 -0.98
CA LEU A 145 -9.07 3.37 -0.08
C LEU A 145 -9.79 4.71 -0.28
N THR A 146 -9.05 5.83 -0.22
CA THR A 146 -9.64 7.16 -0.38
C THR A 146 -10.18 7.39 -1.78
N GLY A 147 -9.48 6.89 -2.80
CA GLY A 147 -9.92 6.94 -4.19
C GLY A 147 -11.21 6.14 -4.42
N SER A 148 -11.28 4.89 -3.94
CA SER A 148 -12.48 4.05 -4.06
C SER A 148 -13.67 4.62 -3.30
N PHE A 149 -13.44 5.16 -2.11
CA PHE A 149 -14.48 5.81 -1.33
C PHE A 149 -15.04 7.04 -2.05
N THR A 150 -14.15 7.89 -2.56
CA THR A 150 -14.51 9.12 -3.28
C THR A 150 -15.28 8.82 -4.58
N GLU A 151 -14.92 7.76 -5.29
CA GLU A 151 -15.61 7.34 -6.52
C GLU A 151 -17.11 7.10 -6.31
N LYS A 152 -17.49 6.57 -5.15
CA LYS A 152 -18.89 6.33 -4.79
C LYS A 152 -19.64 7.61 -4.43
N LEU A 153 -18.94 8.62 -3.92
CA LEU A 153 -19.56 9.88 -3.46
C LEU A 153 -19.63 10.94 -4.58
N ILE A 154 -18.65 10.99 -5.46
CA ILE A 154 -18.49 12.04 -6.46
C ILE A 154 -18.37 11.40 -7.85
N PRO A 155 -19.45 11.10 -8.57
CA PRO A 155 -19.38 10.28 -9.78
C PRO A 155 -18.83 11.01 -11.01
N ASN A 156 -19.05 12.30 -11.20
CA ASN A 156 -18.98 12.94 -12.52
C ASN A 156 -17.82 13.95 -12.74
N SER A 157 -16.96 14.21 -11.76
CA SER A 157 -15.90 15.21 -11.89
C SER A 157 -14.56 14.68 -11.41
N LEU A 158 -13.61 14.51 -12.34
CA LEU A 158 -12.25 14.08 -11.99
C LEU A 158 -11.59 15.06 -11.03
N THR A 159 -11.69 16.35 -11.27
CA THR A 159 -11.08 17.39 -10.43
C THR A 159 -11.64 17.34 -9.01
N LEU A 160 -12.98 17.28 -8.88
CA LEU A 160 -13.61 17.18 -7.54
C LEU A 160 -13.23 15.89 -6.82
N LYS A 161 -13.14 14.75 -7.54
CA LYS A 161 -12.65 13.48 -6.97
C LYS A 161 -11.24 13.62 -6.41
N VAL A 162 -10.32 14.16 -7.22
CA VAL A 162 -8.93 14.33 -6.80
C VAL A 162 -8.82 15.24 -5.59
N LEU A 163 -9.48 16.40 -5.62
CA LEU A 163 -9.43 17.37 -4.52
C LEU A 163 -10.04 16.79 -3.24
N PHE A 164 -11.22 16.18 -3.32
CA PHE A 164 -11.87 15.61 -2.16
C PHE A 164 -11.08 14.45 -1.54
N ALA A 165 -10.57 13.53 -2.38
CA ALA A 165 -9.76 12.42 -1.89
C ALA A 165 -8.42 12.89 -1.29
N ALA A 166 -7.78 13.92 -1.88
CA ALA A 166 -6.57 14.51 -1.32
C ALA A 166 -6.83 15.19 0.03
N LEU A 167 -7.98 15.87 0.21
CA LEU A 167 -8.39 16.40 1.51
C LEU A 167 -8.62 15.28 2.55
N LEU A 168 -9.18 14.14 2.14
CA LEU A 168 -9.30 12.98 3.03
C LEU A 168 -7.92 12.44 3.45
N MET A 169 -6.94 12.46 2.56
CA MET A 169 -5.56 12.06 2.90
C MET A 169 -4.96 12.99 3.95
N VAL A 170 -5.09 14.30 3.77
CA VAL A 170 -4.63 15.29 4.78
C VAL A 170 -5.38 15.13 6.10
N PHE A 171 -6.68 14.90 6.04
CA PHE A 171 -7.48 14.66 7.25
C PHE A 171 -6.99 13.42 8.03
N LEU A 172 -6.66 12.32 7.34
CA LEU A 172 -6.05 11.15 7.96
C LEU A 172 -4.68 11.45 8.55
N ASP A 173 -3.85 12.22 7.82
CA ASP A 173 -2.52 12.61 8.27
C ASP A 173 -2.55 13.38 9.60
N ILE A 174 -3.49 14.31 9.78
CA ILE A 174 -3.67 15.03 11.05
C ILE A 174 -3.80 14.08 12.25
N PHE A 175 -4.53 12.97 12.10
CA PHE A 175 -4.65 11.98 13.18
C PHE A 175 -3.39 11.12 13.31
N LEU A 176 -2.74 10.80 12.20
CA LEU A 176 -1.50 10.04 12.22
C LEU A 176 -0.40 10.81 12.94
N GLU A 177 -0.28 12.12 12.73
CA GLU A 177 0.72 12.96 13.38
C GLU A 177 0.57 13.03 14.91
N ILE A 178 -0.66 12.89 15.42
CA ILE A 178 -0.90 12.81 16.86
C ILE A 178 -0.46 11.47 17.44
N CYS A 179 -0.59 10.39 16.67
CA CYS A 179 -0.35 9.02 17.13
C CYS A 179 1.08 8.55 16.86
N ALA A 180 1.66 8.92 15.72
CA ALA A 180 2.92 8.37 15.23
C ALA A 180 4.10 8.50 16.21
N PRO A 181 4.33 9.64 16.88
CA PRO A 181 5.43 9.75 17.84
C PRO A 181 5.25 8.82 19.05
N LYS A 182 3.99 8.61 19.49
CA LYS A 182 3.67 7.75 20.65
C LYS A 182 3.83 6.26 20.31
N LEU A 183 3.73 5.91 19.03
CA LEU A 183 3.80 4.54 18.54
C LEU A 183 5.19 4.19 17.98
N ASP A 184 6.16 5.09 18.12
CA ASP A 184 7.51 4.97 17.53
C ASP A 184 7.45 4.65 16.01
N TYR A 185 6.54 5.34 15.29
CA TYR A 185 6.44 5.27 13.84
C TYR A 185 7.32 6.32 13.17
N TRP A 186 7.08 7.59 13.45
CA TRP A 186 7.93 8.73 13.06
C TRP A 186 7.74 9.89 14.02
N LYS A 187 8.70 10.79 14.03
CA LYS A 187 8.64 12.03 14.78
C LYS A 187 9.34 13.15 14.01
N PHE A 188 8.83 14.36 14.12
CA PHE A 188 9.50 15.56 13.63
C PHE A 188 10.62 15.97 14.59
N ASN A 189 11.67 16.57 14.05
CA ASN A 189 12.78 17.11 14.86
C ASN A 189 12.32 18.31 15.69
N GLU A 190 11.35 19.05 15.19
CA GLU A 190 10.64 20.09 15.94
C GLU A 190 9.40 19.47 16.60
N GLU A 191 8.99 19.99 17.76
CA GLU A 191 7.81 19.48 18.49
C GLU A 191 6.48 19.72 17.74
N ILE A 192 6.50 20.65 16.76
CA ILE A 192 5.32 21.05 16.00
C ILE A 192 5.45 20.53 14.56
N VAL A 193 4.41 19.85 14.11
CA VAL A 193 4.30 19.39 12.70
C VAL A 193 4.24 20.64 11.78
N PRO A 194 5.19 20.79 10.84
CA PRO A 194 5.22 21.97 10.00
C PRO A 194 4.08 21.98 8.98
N MET A 195 3.62 23.18 8.61
CA MET A 195 2.55 23.32 7.59
C MET A 195 2.97 22.75 6.23
N SER A 196 4.27 22.69 5.93
CA SER A 196 4.80 22.01 4.75
C SER A 196 4.42 20.55 4.67
N ASN A 197 4.29 19.84 5.80
CA ASN A 197 3.82 18.45 5.84
C ASN A 197 2.43 18.34 5.22
N TYR A 198 1.44 19.07 5.71
CA TYR A 198 0.06 19.00 5.23
C TYR A 198 -0.09 19.44 3.78
N ASN A 199 0.66 20.46 3.36
CA ASN A 199 0.69 20.91 1.97
C ASN A 199 1.24 19.80 1.04
N SER A 200 2.31 19.15 1.46
CA SER A 200 2.94 18.06 0.70
C SER A 200 2.06 16.82 0.64
N TRP A 201 1.43 16.44 1.76
CA TRP A 201 0.42 15.38 1.76
C TRP A 201 -0.69 15.66 0.75
N PHE A 202 -1.20 16.90 0.72
CA PHE A 202 -2.23 17.29 -0.25
C PHE A 202 -1.75 17.16 -1.70
N ILE A 203 -0.59 17.76 -2.03
CA ILE A 203 -0.08 17.80 -3.40
C ILE A 203 0.29 16.39 -3.90
N ILE A 204 1.04 15.63 -3.11
CA ILE A 204 1.51 14.29 -3.47
C ILE A 204 0.32 13.34 -3.60
N SER A 205 -0.63 13.39 -2.65
CA SER A 205 -1.86 12.62 -2.73
C SER A 205 -2.68 12.99 -3.98
N ALA A 206 -2.80 14.27 -4.32
CA ALA A 206 -3.52 14.70 -5.52
C ALA A 206 -2.88 14.12 -6.80
N ILE A 207 -1.55 14.09 -6.89
CA ILE A 207 -0.83 13.46 -8.02
C ILE A 207 -1.14 11.96 -8.07
N CYS A 208 -0.99 11.25 -6.97
CA CYS A 208 -1.24 9.80 -6.89
C CYS A 208 -2.72 9.47 -7.18
N LEU A 209 -3.65 10.25 -6.65
CA LEU A 209 -5.09 10.10 -6.90
C LEU A 209 -5.47 10.40 -8.35
N TYR A 210 -4.83 11.39 -8.98
CA TYR A 210 -5.02 11.64 -10.41
C TYR A 210 -4.59 10.41 -11.23
N ILE A 211 -3.44 9.81 -10.93
CA ILE A 211 -2.97 8.57 -11.56
C ILE A 211 -3.99 7.45 -11.31
N TYR A 212 -4.44 7.29 -10.08
CA TYR A 212 -5.45 6.30 -9.71
C TYR A 212 -6.73 6.46 -10.53
N PHE A 213 -7.34 7.65 -10.55
CA PHE A 213 -8.60 7.89 -11.27
C PHE A 213 -8.47 7.78 -12.79
N LYS A 214 -7.30 8.09 -13.37
CA LYS A 214 -7.07 7.98 -14.81
C LYS A 214 -6.82 6.56 -15.27
N LEU A 215 -6.13 5.75 -14.48
CA LEU A 215 -5.70 4.42 -14.88
C LEU A 215 -6.69 3.34 -14.45
N ILE A 216 -7.41 3.52 -13.34
CA ILE A 216 -8.37 2.54 -12.85
C ILE A 216 -9.78 2.94 -13.30
N LYS A 217 -10.23 2.34 -14.41
CA LYS A 217 -11.49 2.70 -15.07
C LYS A 217 -12.68 1.83 -14.66
N ASP A 218 -12.48 0.55 -14.45
CA ASP A 218 -13.54 -0.42 -14.12
C ASP A 218 -13.55 -0.70 -12.63
N LYS A 219 -14.40 0.02 -11.92
CA LYS A 219 -14.58 -0.06 -10.47
C LYS A 219 -15.95 -0.65 -10.16
N GLU A 220 -16.24 -1.83 -10.73
CA GLU A 220 -17.40 -2.61 -10.32
C GLU A 220 -17.08 -3.27 -8.95
N TYR A 221 -17.60 -2.65 -7.90
CA TYR A 221 -17.64 -3.20 -6.55
C TYR A 221 -19.03 -3.74 -6.23
#